data_cad9caafed41a785f971273245bef6ca
#
_entry.id   cad9caafed41a785f971273245bef6ca
#
_cell.length_a   1.000
_cell.length_b   1.000
_cell.length_c   1.000
_cell.angle_alpha   90.00
_cell.angle_beta   90.00
_cell.angle_gamma   90.00
#
_symmetry.space_group_name_H-M   'P 1'
#
loop_
_entity.id
_entity.type
_entity.pdbx_description
1 polymer ?
#
loop_
_entity_poly.entity_id
_entity_poly.type
_entity_poly.pdbx_seq_one_letter_code
_entity_poly.pdbx_strand_id
1 'polypeptide(L)'
;MLPRFADIFQQGNRWLNWLEKQPEGAVRPVVIESVTKIMACGTTLMGYTQWCCSSPDCCHTKKVCFRCKSRSCPHCGVKAGAQWIQYLLSLVPDCPWQHIVFTLPCQYWSLVFHNRWLLAEISRIAADVILEICHQADVEPGIFTVIHTWGRDQQWHPHIHLSTTAGGVTSGHTWKNLHFYARKVMSMWRYRITRLLSRKYPDLVMPDALAAEGSSKREWNRFLDTHYRRGWNVNVSRVMDNATHVAVYFGSYLKKPPVPVSRLEHYAGQDEIGLRYNSHRTKREEYLLMSGDEFMERFSWHVADKGFRMVRYYGFLSPAKRRLLEEVVYIITETVRKTAMQITWRGMYQRLLKVDP
;
A
#
# COMPACT_ATOMS: atom_id res chain seq x y z
N MET A 1 6.22 4.72 -29.46
CA MET A 1 5.24 4.06 -28.55
C MET A 1 5.90 4.01 -27.19
N LEU A 2 5.26 4.49 -26.13
CA LEU A 2 5.87 4.38 -24.79
C LEU A 2 6.06 2.90 -24.46
N PRO A 3 7.23 2.48 -23.92
CA PRO A 3 7.51 1.10 -23.61
C PRO A 3 6.47 0.59 -22.59
N ARG A 4 6.00 -0.63 -22.78
CA ARG A 4 5.10 -1.29 -21.84
C ARG A 4 5.91 -1.70 -20.60
N PHE A 5 5.31 -1.69 -19.44
CA PHE A 5 5.99 -2.16 -18.22
C PHE A 5 6.51 -3.61 -18.34
N ALA A 6 5.82 -4.45 -19.11
CA ALA A 6 6.25 -5.80 -19.44
C ALA A 6 7.59 -5.85 -20.18
N ASP A 7 7.88 -4.85 -21.02
CA ASP A 7 9.09 -4.81 -21.83
C ASP A 7 10.36 -4.74 -20.97
N ILE A 8 10.28 -4.15 -19.77
CA ILE A 8 11.37 -4.10 -18.79
C ILE A 8 11.82 -5.51 -18.38
N PHE A 9 10.87 -6.44 -18.23
CA PHE A 9 11.14 -7.83 -17.86
C PHE A 9 11.57 -8.71 -19.04
N GLN A 10 11.03 -8.42 -20.23
CA GLN A 10 11.19 -9.24 -21.42
C GLN A 10 12.45 -8.92 -22.21
N GLN A 11 12.90 -7.66 -22.18
CA GLN A 11 14.06 -7.21 -22.95
C GLN A 11 15.32 -8.01 -22.57
N GLY A 12 15.99 -8.61 -23.56
CA GLY A 12 17.18 -9.41 -23.34
C GLY A 12 16.99 -10.60 -22.39
N ASN A 13 15.77 -11.12 -22.26
CA ASN A 13 15.40 -12.13 -21.26
C ASN A 13 15.75 -11.74 -19.82
N ARG A 14 15.78 -10.44 -19.50
CA ARG A 14 16.27 -9.88 -18.24
C ARG A 14 15.69 -10.57 -17.00
N TRP A 15 14.38 -10.86 -17.00
CA TRP A 15 13.74 -11.57 -15.91
C TRP A 15 14.27 -12.98 -15.71
N LEU A 16 14.41 -13.75 -16.80
CA LEU A 16 14.90 -15.12 -16.73
C LEU A 16 16.36 -15.17 -16.31
N ASN A 17 17.20 -14.31 -16.91
CA ASN A 17 18.62 -14.20 -16.58
C ASN A 17 18.84 -13.83 -15.11
N TRP A 18 18.00 -12.92 -14.56
CA TRP A 18 18.05 -12.56 -13.14
C TRP A 18 17.60 -13.72 -12.26
N LEU A 19 16.50 -14.41 -12.64
CA LEU A 19 15.95 -15.51 -11.87
C LEU A 19 16.92 -16.70 -11.77
N GLU A 20 17.62 -17.03 -12.86
CA GLU A 20 18.62 -18.10 -12.92
C GLU A 20 19.84 -17.83 -12.01
N LYS A 21 20.16 -16.59 -11.74
CA LYS A 21 21.23 -16.20 -10.80
C LYS A 21 20.83 -16.36 -9.33
N GLN A 22 19.54 -16.51 -9.04
CA GLN A 22 19.08 -16.59 -7.65
C GLN A 22 19.25 -18.01 -7.10
N PRO A 23 19.62 -18.16 -5.82
CA PRO A 23 19.61 -19.47 -5.17
C PRO A 23 18.22 -20.10 -5.24
N GLU A 24 18.17 -21.43 -5.31
CA GLU A 24 16.92 -22.17 -5.32
C GLU A 24 16.05 -21.80 -4.11
N GLY A 25 14.78 -21.48 -4.37
CA GLY A 25 13.82 -21.06 -3.33
C GLY A 25 14.00 -19.63 -2.79
N ALA A 26 15.04 -18.89 -3.17
CA ALA A 26 15.25 -17.52 -2.70
C ALA A 26 14.19 -16.54 -3.20
N VAL A 27 13.67 -16.75 -4.42
CA VAL A 27 12.60 -15.92 -4.97
C VAL A 27 11.24 -16.50 -4.60
N ARG A 28 10.44 -15.72 -3.88
CA ARG A 28 9.11 -16.15 -3.45
C ARG A 28 8.22 -16.54 -4.64
N PRO A 29 7.47 -17.66 -4.59
CA PRO A 29 6.62 -18.11 -5.70
C PRO A 29 5.63 -17.05 -6.20
N VAL A 30 5.10 -16.22 -5.31
CA VAL A 30 4.19 -15.13 -5.65
C VAL A 30 4.84 -14.05 -6.53
N VAL A 31 6.16 -13.85 -6.42
CA VAL A 31 6.93 -12.92 -7.28
C VAL A 31 6.99 -13.49 -8.70
N ILE A 32 7.35 -14.77 -8.84
CA ILE A 32 7.40 -15.45 -10.13
C ILE A 32 6.03 -15.40 -10.80
N GLU A 33 4.98 -15.79 -10.10
CA GLU A 33 3.59 -15.72 -10.59
C GLU A 33 3.19 -14.29 -11.02
N SER A 34 3.54 -13.30 -10.22
CA SER A 34 3.19 -11.90 -10.49
C SER A 34 3.91 -11.37 -11.73
N VAL A 35 5.21 -11.62 -11.88
CA VAL A 35 5.99 -11.16 -13.04
C VAL A 35 5.53 -11.86 -14.32
N THR A 36 5.33 -13.17 -14.29
CA THR A 36 4.79 -13.94 -15.43
C THR A 36 3.45 -13.36 -15.90
N LYS A 37 2.54 -13.09 -14.96
CA LYS A 37 1.25 -12.45 -15.26
C LYS A 37 1.39 -11.02 -15.80
N ILE A 38 2.37 -10.25 -15.31
CA ILE A 38 2.64 -8.87 -15.78
C ILE A 38 3.17 -8.91 -17.22
N MET A 39 4.06 -9.81 -17.55
CA MET A 39 4.59 -9.97 -18.91
C MET A 39 3.49 -10.33 -19.92
N ALA A 40 2.55 -11.19 -19.53
CA ALA A 40 1.40 -11.56 -20.35
C ALA A 40 0.25 -10.52 -20.35
N CYS A 41 0.28 -9.52 -19.49
CA CYS A 41 -0.83 -8.61 -19.23
C CYS A 41 -1.26 -7.81 -20.49
N GLY A 42 -2.50 -8.00 -20.91
CA GLY A 42 -3.05 -7.32 -22.10
C GLY A 42 -2.56 -7.88 -23.43
N THR A 43 -2.04 -9.09 -23.43
CA THR A 43 -1.70 -9.87 -24.61
C THR A 43 -2.64 -11.05 -24.80
N THR A 44 -2.60 -11.68 -25.95
CA THR A 44 -3.40 -12.88 -26.24
C THR A 44 -3.05 -14.08 -25.35
N LEU A 45 -1.84 -14.09 -24.74
CA LEU A 45 -1.42 -15.12 -23.78
C LEU A 45 -2.30 -15.13 -22.51
N MET A 46 -2.88 -13.98 -22.13
CA MET A 46 -3.84 -13.91 -21.01
C MET A 46 -5.26 -14.33 -21.41
N GLY A 47 -5.48 -14.66 -22.67
CA GLY A 47 -6.81 -14.82 -23.27
C GLY A 47 -7.42 -13.48 -23.69
N TYR A 48 -8.50 -13.55 -24.45
CA TYR A 48 -9.22 -12.37 -24.94
C TYR A 48 -10.69 -12.67 -25.18
N THR A 49 -11.50 -11.62 -25.22
CA THR A 49 -12.84 -11.65 -25.78
C THR A 49 -12.78 -11.10 -27.21
N GLN A 50 -13.37 -11.79 -28.16
CA GLN A 50 -13.52 -11.31 -29.52
C GLN A 50 -14.94 -10.82 -29.72
N TRP A 51 -15.06 -9.59 -30.18
CA TRP A 51 -16.31 -8.96 -30.59
C TRP A 51 -16.38 -9.01 -32.12
N CYS A 52 -17.49 -9.45 -32.65
CA CYS A 52 -17.76 -9.45 -34.09
C CYS A 52 -18.93 -8.49 -34.37
N CYS A 53 -18.89 -7.82 -35.52
CA CYS A 53 -20.01 -7.04 -35.94
C CYS A 53 -21.20 -7.96 -36.23
N SER A 54 -22.41 -7.57 -35.86
CA SER A 54 -23.65 -8.33 -36.08
C SER A 54 -24.24 -8.09 -37.48
N SER A 55 -23.74 -7.13 -38.25
CA SER A 55 -24.20 -6.87 -39.61
C SER A 55 -23.76 -8.01 -40.54
N PRO A 56 -24.63 -8.57 -41.39
CA PRO A 56 -24.33 -9.66 -42.33
C PRO A 56 -23.16 -9.33 -43.29
N ASP A 57 -23.05 -8.07 -43.67
CA ASP A 57 -22.06 -7.60 -44.66
C ASP A 57 -20.77 -7.06 -43.99
N CYS A 58 -20.62 -7.23 -42.70
CA CYS A 58 -19.50 -6.67 -41.96
C CYS A 58 -18.63 -7.76 -41.32
N CYS A 59 -17.37 -7.85 -41.73
CA CYS A 59 -16.39 -8.76 -41.18
C CYS A 59 -15.54 -8.15 -40.03
N HIS A 60 -15.92 -6.97 -39.52
CA HIS A 60 -15.18 -6.29 -38.48
C HIS A 60 -15.14 -7.11 -37.19
N THR A 61 -13.94 -7.33 -36.67
CA THR A 61 -13.71 -8.00 -35.35
C THR A 61 -12.80 -7.14 -34.50
N LYS A 62 -13.03 -7.15 -33.18
CA LYS A 62 -12.17 -6.49 -32.17
C LYS A 62 -11.81 -7.48 -31.08
N LYS A 63 -10.52 -7.74 -30.88
CA LYS A 63 -10.01 -8.53 -29.74
C LYS A 63 -9.70 -7.63 -28.56
N VAL A 64 -10.24 -7.96 -27.39
CA VAL A 64 -9.97 -7.29 -26.12
C VAL A 64 -9.26 -8.27 -25.21
N CYS A 65 -7.95 -8.12 -25.07
CA CYS A 65 -7.12 -9.00 -24.26
C CYS A 65 -7.37 -8.81 -22.76
N PHE A 66 -7.33 -9.90 -22.00
CA PHE A 66 -7.49 -9.87 -20.56
C PHE A 66 -6.29 -9.23 -19.87
N ARG A 67 -6.53 -8.71 -18.66
CA ARG A 67 -5.54 -8.05 -17.82
C ARG A 67 -5.18 -8.92 -16.63
N CYS A 68 -3.93 -8.84 -16.16
CA CYS A 68 -3.40 -9.70 -15.09
C CYS A 68 -4.02 -9.44 -13.70
N LYS A 69 -4.64 -8.28 -13.48
CA LYS A 69 -5.21 -7.82 -12.19
C LYS A 69 -4.20 -7.85 -11.03
N SER A 70 -2.90 -8.01 -11.30
CA SER A 70 -1.86 -7.94 -10.28
C SER A 70 -1.78 -6.54 -9.69
N ARG A 71 -1.61 -6.45 -8.36
CA ARG A 71 -1.42 -5.19 -7.65
C ARG A 71 -0.11 -4.50 -8.01
N SER A 72 0.89 -5.29 -8.38
CA SER A 72 2.20 -4.79 -8.78
C SER A 72 2.25 -4.35 -10.24
N CYS A 73 1.21 -4.63 -11.03
CA CYS A 73 1.10 -4.18 -12.42
C CYS A 73 0.63 -2.75 -12.48
N PRO A 74 1.42 -1.80 -13.03
CA PRO A 74 1.02 -0.39 -13.10
C PRO A 74 -0.27 -0.15 -13.91
N HIS A 75 -0.47 -0.87 -15.01
CA HIS A 75 -1.68 -0.73 -15.82
C HIS A 75 -2.94 -1.21 -15.08
N CYS A 76 -2.85 -2.34 -14.37
CA CYS A 76 -3.98 -2.85 -13.57
C CYS A 76 -4.19 -2.02 -12.30
N GLY A 77 -3.12 -1.48 -11.72
CA GLY A 77 -3.14 -0.67 -10.51
C GLY A 77 -3.94 0.63 -10.66
N VAL A 78 -3.89 1.28 -11.82
CA VAL A 78 -4.67 2.51 -12.08
C VAL A 78 -6.17 2.24 -11.92
N LYS A 79 -6.70 1.21 -12.59
CA LYS A 79 -8.12 0.85 -12.48
C LYS A 79 -8.49 0.45 -11.06
N ALA A 80 -7.69 -0.41 -10.44
CA ALA A 80 -7.94 -0.86 -9.07
C ALA A 80 -7.88 0.29 -8.05
N GLY A 81 -6.98 1.27 -8.26
CA GLY A 81 -6.89 2.49 -7.47
C GLY A 81 -8.14 3.35 -7.60
N ALA A 82 -8.60 3.60 -8.82
CA ALA A 82 -9.80 4.39 -9.08
C ALA A 82 -11.07 3.74 -8.46
N GLN A 83 -11.22 2.44 -8.61
CA GLN A 83 -12.33 1.70 -7.97
C GLN A 83 -12.28 1.80 -6.45
N TRP A 84 -11.09 1.72 -5.86
CA TRP A 84 -10.94 1.86 -4.42
C TRP A 84 -11.24 3.28 -3.94
N ILE A 85 -10.88 4.33 -4.67
CA ILE A 85 -11.24 5.72 -4.33
C ILE A 85 -12.76 5.84 -4.25
N GLN A 86 -13.48 5.33 -5.25
CA GLN A 86 -14.95 5.39 -5.24
C GLN A 86 -15.54 4.60 -4.06
N TYR A 87 -14.99 3.43 -3.78
CA TYR A 87 -15.40 2.67 -2.60
C TYR A 87 -15.12 3.44 -1.30
N LEU A 88 -13.93 4.05 -1.18
CA LEU A 88 -13.57 4.82 0.01
C LEU A 88 -14.51 6.02 0.19
N LEU A 89 -14.79 6.78 -0.88
CA LEU A 89 -15.73 7.90 -0.86
C LEU A 89 -17.15 7.49 -0.41
N SER A 90 -17.56 6.27 -0.72
CA SER A 90 -18.85 5.75 -0.23
C SER A 90 -18.80 5.21 1.20
N LEU A 91 -17.60 4.97 1.73
CA LEU A 91 -17.40 4.39 3.06
C LEU A 91 -17.15 5.45 4.12
N VAL A 92 -16.29 6.44 3.82
CA VAL A 92 -15.84 7.42 4.80
C VAL A 92 -16.87 8.53 4.98
N PRO A 93 -17.22 8.90 6.23
CA PRO A 93 -18.11 10.03 6.49
C PRO A 93 -17.42 11.35 6.13
N ASP A 94 -18.22 12.34 5.72
CA ASP A 94 -17.75 13.68 5.41
C ASP A 94 -17.57 14.50 6.68
N CYS A 95 -16.40 14.32 7.28
CA CYS A 95 -15.99 14.99 8.53
C CYS A 95 -14.48 15.27 8.49
N PRO A 96 -13.93 15.98 9.47
CA PRO A 96 -12.49 16.19 9.56
C PRO A 96 -11.70 14.90 9.77
N TRP A 97 -10.56 14.81 9.08
CA TRP A 97 -9.65 13.67 9.11
C TRP A 97 -8.22 14.07 9.44
N GLN A 98 -7.46 13.15 10.02
CA GLN A 98 -6.03 13.34 10.27
C GLN A 98 -5.23 12.16 9.75
N HIS A 99 -4.13 12.46 9.07
CA HIS A 99 -3.22 11.44 8.54
C HIS A 99 -2.01 11.26 9.44
N ILE A 100 -1.64 10.01 9.68
CA ILE A 100 -0.52 9.66 10.54
C ILE A 100 0.35 8.64 9.79
N VAL A 101 1.65 8.91 9.69
CA VAL A 101 2.63 7.98 9.13
C VAL A 101 3.48 7.42 10.26
N PHE A 102 3.50 6.11 10.38
CA PHE A 102 4.31 5.37 11.33
C PHE A 102 5.48 4.71 10.62
N THR A 103 6.71 5.02 11.03
CA THR A 103 7.90 4.38 10.50
C THR A 103 8.59 3.55 11.58
N LEU A 104 9.46 2.64 11.15
CA LEU A 104 10.33 1.86 12.00
C LEU A 104 11.78 2.35 11.85
N PRO A 105 12.61 2.24 12.89
CA PRO A 105 14.05 2.36 12.75
C PRO A 105 14.60 1.43 11.68
N CYS A 106 15.57 1.90 10.90
CA CYS A 106 16.14 1.15 9.77
C CYS A 106 16.77 -0.18 10.22
N GLN A 107 17.23 -0.27 11.46
CA GLN A 107 17.76 -1.48 12.06
C GLN A 107 16.77 -2.66 12.11
N TYR A 108 15.46 -2.37 12.05
CA TYR A 108 14.41 -3.40 12.02
C TYR A 108 13.94 -3.77 10.60
N TRP A 109 14.40 -3.07 9.58
CA TRP A 109 13.89 -3.27 8.22
C TRP A 109 14.21 -4.67 7.67
N SER A 110 15.45 -5.13 7.86
CA SER A 110 15.86 -6.49 7.47
C SER A 110 15.05 -7.56 8.20
N LEU A 111 14.81 -7.36 9.51
CA LEU A 111 13.95 -8.27 10.27
C LEU A 111 12.54 -8.35 9.71
N VAL A 112 11.91 -7.22 9.37
CA VAL A 112 10.57 -7.19 8.79
C VAL A 112 10.55 -7.79 7.39
N PHE A 113 11.65 -7.67 6.64
CA PHE A 113 11.79 -8.28 5.33
C PHE A 113 11.73 -9.83 5.40
N HIS A 114 12.45 -10.43 6.32
CA HIS A 114 12.48 -11.88 6.53
C HIS A 114 11.23 -12.40 7.28
N ASN A 115 10.56 -11.52 8.02
CA ASN A 115 9.34 -11.84 8.77
C ASN A 115 8.14 -11.03 8.27
N ARG A 116 7.74 -11.21 7.01
CA ARG A 116 6.73 -10.38 6.36
C ARG A 116 5.36 -10.38 7.05
N TRP A 117 5.05 -11.42 7.81
CA TRP A 117 3.87 -11.46 8.66
C TRP A 117 3.82 -10.33 9.70
N LEU A 118 4.97 -9.81 10.13
CA LEU A 118 5.05 -8.64 11.00
C LEU A 118 4.37 -7.40 10.42
N LEU A 119 4.33 -7.24 9.09
CA LEU A 119 3.62 -6.12 8.45
C LEU A 119 2.16 -6.02 8.88
N ALA A 120 1.50 -7.17 9.06
CA ALA A 120 0.12 -7.22 9.52
C ALA A 120 -0.02 -6.80 10.99
N GLU A 121 0.88 -7.28 11.85
CA GLU A 121 0.91 -6.94 13.27
C GLU A 121 1.26 -5.45 13.49
N ILE A 122 2.25 -4.94 12.76
CA ILE A 122 2.66 -3.54 12.79
C ILE A 122 1.50 -2.63 12.40
N SER A 123 0.77 -2.97 11.34
CA SER A 123 -0.42 -2.22 10.91
C SER A 123 -1.54 -2.24 11.97
N ARG A 124 -1.74 -3.38 12.63
CA ARG A 124 -2.71 -3.49 13.73
C ARG A 124 -2.31 -2.62 14.92
N ILE A 125 -1.04 -2.67 15.32
CA ILE A 125 -0.53 -1.86 16.43
C ILE A 125 -0.68 -0.36 16.14
N ALA A 126 -0.47 0.09 14.90
CA ALA A 126 -0.70 1.48 14.54
C ALA A 126 -2.16 1.91 14.79
N ALA A 127 -3.12 1.06 14.41
CA ALA A 127 -4.53 1.30 14.69
C ALA A 127 -4.85 1.22 16.20
N ASP A 128 -4.32 0.23 16.91
CA ASP A 128 -4.55 0.04 18.35
C ASP A 128 -4.04 1.23 19.20
N VAL A 129 -2.95 1.90 18.77
CA VAL A 129 -2.47 3.14 19.41
C VAL A 129 -3.51 4.25 19.32
N ILE A 130 -4.09 4.44 18.15
CA ILE A 130 -5.10 5.49 17.93
C ILE A 130 -6.41 5.13 18.63
N LEU A 131 -6.85 3.87 18.53
CA LEU A 131 -8.05 3.38 19.23
C LEU A 131 -7.94 3.60 20.74
N GLU A 132 -6.80 3.27 21.35
CA GLU A 132 -6.62 3.47 22.79
C GLU A 132 -6.72 4.95 23.19
N ILE A 133 -6.09 5.86 22.41
CA ILE A 133 -6.18 7.29 22.67
C ILE A 133 -7.63 7.77 22.60
N CYS A 134 -8.39 7.28 21.63
CA CYS A 134 -9.78 7.62 21.42
C CYS A 134 -10.68 7.05 22.52
N HIS A 135 -10.52 5.77 22.86
CA HIS A 135 -11.32 5.11 23.91
C HIS A 135 -11.09 5.74 25.30
N GLN A 136 -9.87 6.20 25.60
CA GLN A 136 -9.61 6.97 26.83
C GLN A 136 -10.43 8.28 26.88
N ALA A 137 -10.85 8.80 25.74
CA ALA A 137 -11.65 10.02 25.63
C ALA A 137 -13.15 9.75 25.41
N ASP A 138 -13.61 8.50 25.53
CA ASP A 138 -14.94 8.04 25.16
C ASP A 138 -15.29 8.37 23.70
N VAL A 139 -14.41 7.99 22.76
CA VAL A 139 -14.58 8.24 21.33
C VAL A 139 -14.31 6.95 20.54
N GLU A 140 -15.25 6.53 19.71
CA GLU A 140 -15.04 5.49 18.71
C GLU A 140 -14.73 6.14 17.35
N PRO A 141 -13.49 6.08 16.86
CA PRO A 141 -13.08 6.72 15.61
C PRO A 141 -13.32 5.83 14.38
N GLY A 142 -13.28 6.42 13.20
CA GLY A 142 -13.12 5.69 11.94
C GLY A 142 -11.67 5.65 11.52
N ILE A 143 -11.10 4.47 11.31
CA ILE A 143 -9.69 4.31 10.95
C ILE A 143 -9.55 3.41 9.74
N PHE A 144 -8.67 3.77 8.81
CA PHE A 144 -8.11 2.83 7.86
C PHE A 144 -6.58 2.94 7.80
N THR A 145 -5.92 1.81 7.57
CA THR A 145 -4.47 1.74 7.41
C THR A 145 -4.09 1.22 6.04
N VAL A 146 -2.95 1.68 5.53
CA VAL A 146 -2.34 1.18 4.31
C VAL A 146 -0.87 0.88 4.57
N ILE A 147 -0.46 -0.32 4.21
CA ILE A 147 0.91 -0.81 4.40
C ILE A 147 1.72 -0.48 3.15
N HIS A 148 2.83 0.22 3.32
CA HIS A 148 3.82 0.43 2.28
C HIS A 148 5.15 -0.22 2.67
N THR A 149 5.84 -0.75 1.67
CA THR A 149 7.15 -1.40 1.86
C THR A 149 8.28 -0.70 1.11
N TRP A 150 7.99 0.40 0.41
CA TRP A 150 8.96 1.10 -0.46
C TRP A 150 9.14 2.56 -0.09
N GLY A 151 10.39 3.03 -0.19
CA GLY A 151 10.72 4.44 -0.28
C GLY A 151 10.46 5.02 -1.67
N ARG A 152 10.75 6.31 -1.87
CA ARG A 152 10.60 6.97 -3.18
C ARG A 152 11.60 6.46 -4.21
N ASP A 153 12.74 5.97 -3.73
CA ASP A 153 13.86 5.36 -4.45
C ASP A 153 13.72 3.84 -4.63
N GLN A 154 12.57 3.27 -4.29
CA GLN A 154 12.29 1.84 -4.34
C GLN A 154 13.11 0.97 -3.36
N GLN A 155 13.78 1.58 -2.38
CA GLN A 155 14.39 0.81 -1.29
C GLN A 155 13.32 0.22 -0.36
N TRP A 156 13.66 -0.90 0.27
CA TRP A 156 12.82 -1.51 1.29
C TRP A 156 12.68 -0.56 2.49
N HIS A 157 11.48 -0.07 2.70
CA HIS A 157 11.15 0.88 3.77
C HIS A 157 9.72 0.61 4.29
N PRO A 158 9.55 -0.37 5.19
CA PRO A 158 8.24 -0.70 5.71
C PRO A 158 7.70 0.43 6.60
N HIS A 159 6.51 0.93 6.25
CA HIS A 159 5.83 1.98 7.01
C HIS A 159 4.32 1.87 6.84
N ILE A 160 3.60 2.45 7.80
CA ILE A 160 2.14 2.43 7.83
C ILE A 160 1.62 3.83 7.63
N HIS A 161 0.79 4.00 6.62
CA HIS A 161 -0.09 5.14 6.49
C HIS A 161 -1.39 4.82 7.21
N LEU A 162 -1.78 5.66 8.15
CA LEU A 162 -3.03 5.57 8.87
C LEU A 162 -3.82 6.85 8.67
N SER A 163 -5.08 6.73 8.34
CA SER A 163 -6.04 7.82 8.39
C SER A 163 -7.08 7.54 9.45
N THR A 164 -7.34 8.54 10.26
CA THR A 164 -8.36 8.51 11.29
C THR A 164 -9.23 9.75 11.21
N THR A 165 -10.50 9.62 11.56
CA THR A 165 -11.32 10.79 11.80
C THR A 165 -10.71 11.63 12.92
N ALA A 166 -10.79 12.96 12.82
CA ALA A 166 -10.37 13.90 13.86
C ALA A 166 -11.47 14.02 14.94
N GLY A 167 -11.89 12.88 15.45
CA GLY A 167 -12.99 12.70 16.38
C GLY A 167 -13.69 11.37 16.14
N GLY A 168 -14.87 11.22 16.74
CA GLY A 168 -15.71 10.03 16.57
C GLY A 168 -16.98 10.11 17.38
N VAL A 169 -17.74 9.02 17.41
CA VAL A 169 -18.97 8.91 18.16
C VAL A 169 -18.67 8.49 19.60
N THR A 170 -19.35 9.14 20.55
CA THR A 170 -19.28 8.79 21.99
C THR A 170 -20.29 7.70 22.34
N SER A 171 -20.18 7.15 23.55
CA SER A 171 -21.18 6.25 24.11
C SER A 171 -22.57 6.88 24.23
N GLY A 172 -22.65 8.23 24.29
CA GLY A 172 -23.89 9.00 24.28
C GLY A 172 -24.42 9.33 22.88
N HIS A 173 -23.96 8.65 21.82
CA HIS A 173 -24.41 8.84 20.43
C HIS A 173 -24.25 10.27 19.90
N THR A 174 -23.20 10.97 20.33
CA THR A 174 -22.87 12.32 19.88
C THR A 174 -21.47 12.35 19.26
N TRP A 175 -21.23 13.30 18.36
CA TRP A 175 -19.91 13.50 17.78
C TRP A 175 -19.02 14.32 18.71
N LYS A 176 -17.79 13.84 18.95
CA LYS A 176 -16.77 14.54 19.73
C LYS A 176 -15.48 14.65 18.95
N ASN A 177 -14.99 15.88 18.79
CA ASN A 177 -13.72 16.15 18.13
C ASN A 177 -12.53 15.72 19.01
N LEU A 178 -11.49 15.19 18.38
CA LEU A 178 -10.26 14.78 19.02
C LEU A 178 -9.07 15.02 18.10
N HIS A 179 -7.98 15.54 18.66
CA HIS A 179 -6.74 15.79 17.92
C HIS A 179 -5.62 14.89 18.43
N PHE A 180 -4.75 14.45 17.51
CA PHE A 180 -3.64 13.58 17.83
C PHE A 180 -2.32 14.34 17.86
N TYR A 181 -1.52 14.10 18.88
CA TYR A 181 -0.22 14.72 19.08
C TYR A 181 0.90 13.71 18.83
N ALA A 182 1.81 14.03 17.91
CA ALA A 182 2.90 13.15 17.47
C ALA A 182 3.71 12.57 18.65
N ARG A 183 3.98 13.37 19.70
CA ARG A 183 4.76 12.92 20.87
C ARG A 183 4.07 11.78 21.63
N LYS A 184 2.77 11.88 21.89
CA LYS A 184 1.97 10.85 22.59
C LYS A 184 1.89 9.59 21.72
N VAL A 185 1.50 9.75 20.44
CA VAL A 185 1.38 8.64 19.49
C VAL A 185 2.71 7.90 19.35
N MET A 186 3.83 8.63 19.19
CA MET A 186 5.16 8.04 19.04
C MET A 186 5.60 7.24 20.26
N SER A 187 5.35 7.72 21.47
CA SER A 187 5.74 7.00 22.68
C SER A 187 5.02 5.66 22.81
N MET A 188 3.71 5.64 22.50
CA MET A 188 2.89 4.42 22.51
C MET A 188 3.29 3.47 21.38
N TRP A 189 3.53 4.00 20.16
CA TRP A 189 4.00 3.25 19.01
C TRP A 189 5.29 2.50 19.32
N ARG A 190 6.31 3.22 19.75
CA ARG A 190 7.62 2.69 20.11
C ARG A 190 7.51 1.58 21.15
N TYR A 191 6.80 1.82 22.24
CA TYR A 191 6.60 0.85 23.31
C TYR A 191 5.96 -0.44 22.80
N ARG A 192 4.88 -0.33 22.03
CA ARG A 192 4.13 -1.49 21.55
C ARG A 192 4.90 -2.32 20.53
N ILE A 193 5.63 -1.67 19.62
CA ILE A 193 6.46 -2.38 18.63
C ILE A 193 7.63 -3.09 19.36
N THR A 194 8.33 -2.42 20.23
CA THR A 194 9.43 -3.05 21.01
C THR A 194 8.91 -4.24 21.80
N ARG A 195 7.75 -4.11 22.45
CA ARG A 195 7.10 -5.22 23.16
C ARG A 195 6.68 -6.36 22.24
N LEU A 196 6.16 -6.07 21.05
CA LEU A 196 5.85 -7.08 20.02
C LEU A 196 7.11 -7.87 19.66
N LEU A 197 8.18 -7.18 19.27
CA LEU A 197 9.43 -7.80 18.84
C LEU A 197 10.09 -8.61 19.96
N SER A 198 10.05 -8.12 21.19
CA SER A 198 10.53 -8.88 22.35
C SER A 198 9.70 -10.16 22.58
N ARG A 199 8.36 -10.05 22.58
CA ARG A 199 7.47 -11.19 22.82
C ARG A 199 7.55 -12.24 21.72
N LYS A 200 7.68 -11.78 20.47
CA LYS A 200 7.70 -12.63 19.28
C LYS A 200 9.08 -13.19 18.94
N TYR A 201 10.08 -12.95 19.76
CA TYR A 201 11.44 -13.44 19.54
C TYR A 201 11.53 -14.91 19.14
N PRO A 202 10.80 -15.86 19.77
CA PRO A 202 10.87 -17.28 19.38
C PRO A 202 10.35 -17.56 17.96
N ASP A 203 9.48 -16.72 17.45
CA ASP A 203 8.84 -16.88 16.14
C ASP A 203 9.62 -16.16 15.02
N LEU A 204 10.68 -15.40 15.37
CA LEU A 204 11.41 -14.57 14.40
C LEU A 204 12.47 -15.38 13.67
N VAL A 205 12.46 -15.27 12.35
CA VAL A 205 13.59 -15.63 11.50
C VAL A 205 14.59 -14.49 11.56
N MET A 206 15.76 -14.73 12.18
CA MET A 206 16.81 -13.71 12.28
C MET A 206 17.56 -13.62 10.96
N PRO A 207 17.66 -12.43 10.34
CA PRO A 207 18.52 -12.24 9.18
C PRO A 207 20.01 -12.28 9.61
N ASP A 208 20.90 -12.62 8.68
CA ASP A 208 22.35 -12.67 8.93
C ASP A 208 22.89 -11.36 9.52
N ALA A 209 22.37 -10.23 9.07
CA ALA A 209 22.74 -8.91 9.60
C ALA A 209 22.38 -8.71 11.09
N LEU A 210 21.58 -9.57 11.68
CA LEU A 210 21.18 -9.56 13.08
C LEU A 210 21.49 -10.89 13.80
N ALA A 211 22.38 -11.70 13.26
CA ALA A 211 22.70 -13.03 13.80
C ALA A 211 23.27 -12.93 15.23
N ALA A 212 24.13 -11.95 15.50
CA ALA A 212 24.71 -11.73 16.82
C ALA A 212 23.65 -11.29 17.84
N GLU A 213 22.83 -10.31 17.49
CA GLU A 213 21.75 -9.77 18.33
C GLU A 213 20.63 -10.78 18.54
N GLY A 214 20.40 -11.64 17.55
CA GLY A 214 19.42 -12.72 17.59
C GLY A 214 19.90 -14.00 18.26
N SER A 215 21.15 -14.11 18.70
CA SER A 215 21.75 -15.34 19.23
C SER A 215 21.10 -15.82 20.54
N SER A 216 20.54 -14.91 21.32
CA SER A 216 19.80 -15.23 22.53
C SER A 216 18.74 -14.16 22.83
N LYS A 217 17.73 -14.54 23.62
CA LYS A 217 16.69 -13.59 24.09
C LYS A 217 17.29 -12.41 24.85
N ARG A 218 18.40 -12.62 25.55
CA ARG A 218 19.11 -11.58 26.32
C ARG A 218 19.75 -10.56 25.36
N GLU A 219 20.47 -11.02 24.32
CA GLU A 219 21.12 -10.15 23.36
C GLU A 219 20.06 -9.42 22.52
N TRP A 220 18.97 -10.11 22.16
CA TRP A 220 17.84 -9.50 21.50
C TRP A 220 17.22 -8.35 22.29
N ASN A 221 16.95 -8.55 23.57
CA ASN A 221 16.39 -7.49 24.41
C ASN A 221 17.40 -6.33 24.57
N ARG A 222 18.70 -6.61 24.69
CA ARG A 222 19.74 -5.57 24.71
C ARG A 222 19.74 -4.73 23.43
N PHE A 223 19.60 -5.37 22.28
CA PHE A 223 19.48 -4.69 20.99
C PHE A 223 18.23 -3.80 20.93
N LEU A 224 17.08 -4.31 21.36
CA LEU A 224 15.84 -3.53 21.42
C LEU A 224 15.97 -2.31 22.33
N ASP A 225 16.61 -2.46 23.50
CA ASP A 225 16.83 -1.36 24.46
C ASP A 225 17.78 -0.29 23.90
N THR A 226 18.84 -0.71 23.20
CA THR A 226 19.79 0.20 22.53
C THR A 226 19.10 1.10 21.51
N HIS A 227 18.14 0.55 20.77
CA HIS A 227 17.41 1.26 19.72
C HIS A 227 16.09 1.84 20.19
N TYR A 228 15.72 1.69 21.46
CA TYR A 228 14.42 2.11 21.98
C TYR A 228 14.11 3.60 21.80
N ARG A 229 15.12 4.47 21.85
CA ARG A 229 14.93 5.93 21.75
C ARG A 229 15.42 6.54 20.44
N ARG A 230 15.90 5.74 19.48
CA ARG A 230 16.54 6.21 18.25
C ARG A 230 15.81 5.71 17.00
N GLY A 231 15.77 6.54 15.96
CA GLY A 231 15.28 6.15 14.64
C GLY A 231 13.75 6.05 14.48
N TRP A 232 12.99 6.25 15.55
CA TRP A 232 11.53 6.24 15.48
C TRP A 232 11.00 7.56 14.90
N ASN A 233 10.01 7.47 14.02
CA ASN A 233 9.34 8.65 13.50
C ASN A 233 7.84 8.38 13.34
N VAL A 234 7.05 9.32 13.87
CA VAL A 234 5.61 9.40 13.66
C VAL A 234 5.30 10.81 13.16
N ASN A 235 4.82 10.91 11.94
CA ASN A 235 4.39 12.17 11.36
C ASN A 235 2.87 12.27 11.44
N VAL A 236 2.37 13.28 12.11
CA VAL A 236 0.95 13.60 12.23
C VAL A 236 0.67 14.83 11.37
N SER A 237 -0.18 14.70 10.36
CA SER A 237 -0.54 15.80 9.46
C SER A 237 -1.41 16.85 10.17
N ARG A 238 -1.59 17.98 9.50
CA ARG A 238 -2.72 18.87 9.82
C ARG A 238 -4.03 18.15 9.55
N VAL A 239 -5.08 18.58 10.22
CA VAL A 239 -6.45 18.10 9.98
C VAL A 239 -6.88 18.49 8.57
N MET A 240 -7.48 17.57 7.86
CA MET A 240 -8.11 17.75 6.55
C MET A 240 -9.62 17.86 6.76
N ASP A 241 -10.26 18.85 6.18
CA ASP A 241 -11.62 19.25 6.55
C ASP A 241 -12.71 18.31 6.03
N ASN A 242 -12.41 17.46 5.03
CA ASN A 242 -13.44 16.63 4.42
C ASN A 242 -12.93 15.29 3.88
N ALA A 243 -13.88 14.37 3.66
CA ALA A 243 -13.65 13.02 3.14
C ALA A 243 -13.06 13.00 1.71
N THR A 244 -13.39 13.99 0.87
CA THR A 244 -12.94 14.03 -0.52
C THR A 244 -11.43 14.23 -0.59
N HIS A 245 -10.88 15.16 0.20
CA HIS A 245 -9.43 15.37 0.29
C HIS A 245 -8.70 14.08 0.74
N VAL A 246 -9.25 13.39 1.73
CA VAL A 246 -8.71 12.11 2.21
C VAL A 246 -8.74 11.05 1.13
N ALA A 247 -9.88 10.84 0.49
CA ALA A 247 -10.04 9.78 -0.51
C ALA A 247 -9.20 10.04 -1.77
N VAL A 248 -9.15 11.29 -2.26
CA VAL A 248 -8.34 11.66 -3.43
C VAL A 248 -6.85 11.59 -3.12
N TYR A 249 -6.41 12.16 -2.00
CA TYR A 249 -5.01 12.11 -1.58
C TYR A 249 -4.54 10.66 -1.42
N PHE A 250 -5.27 9.84 -0.66
CA PHE A 250 -4.88 8.47 -0.39
C PHE A 250 -5.09 7.54 -1.59
N GLY A 251 -6.16 7.72 -2.35
CA GLY A 251 -6.39 6.93 -3.54
C GLY A 251 -5.34 7.16 -4.62
N SER A 252 -4.91 8.40 -4.77
CA SER A 252 -3.86 8.75 -5.74
C SER A 252 -2.46 8.32 -5.30
N TYR A 253 -2.22 8.11 -4.00
CA TYR A 253 -0.91 7.84 -3.44
C TYR A 253 -0.76 6.41 -2.90
N LEU A 254 -1.75 5.91 -2.14
CA LEU A 254 -1.58 4.69 -1.34
C LEU A 254 -1.89 3.39 -2.09
N LYS A 255 -2.72 3.42 -3.12
CA LYS A 255 -3.05 2.22 -3.90
C LYS A 255 -2.31 2.12 -5.23
N LYS A 256 -1.29 2.96 -5.42
CA LYS A 256 -0.41 2.84 -6.58
C LYS A 256 0.45 1.58 -6.49
N PRO A 257 0.76 0.97 -7.63
CA PRO A 257 1.79 -0.06 -7.67
C PRO A 257 3.12 0.52 -7.16
N PRO A 258 4.03 -0.32 -6.65
CA PRO A 258 5.32 0.13 -6.14
C PRO A 258 6.07 1.02 -7.12
N VAL A 259 6.01 0.68 -8.41
CA VAL A 259 6.71 1.39 -9.47
C VAL A 259 5.69 2.01 -10.44
N PRO A 260 5.51 3.33 -10.46
CA PRO A 260 4.68 4.00 -11.47
C PRO A 260 5.44 4.15 -12.79
N VAL A 261 4.85 3.69 -13.89
CA VAL A 261 5.48 3.78 -15.24
C VAL A 261 5.86 5.20 -15.61
N SER A 262 5.10 6.20 -15.18
CA SER A 262 5.36 7.62 -15.46
C SER A 262 6.67 8.16 -14.87
N ARG A 263 7.32 7.41 -13.98
CA ARG A 263 8.60 7.77 -13.38
C ARG A 263 9.76 6.92 -13.89
N LEU A 264 9.45 5.91 -14.71
CA LEU A 264 10.46 5.04 -15.28
C LEU A 264 10.89 5.54 -16.65
N GLU A 265 12.18 5.52 -16.87
CA GLU A 265 12.81 5.69 -18.17
C GLU A 265 13.53 4.39 -18.51
N HIS A 266 13.17 3.84 -19.66
CA HIS A 266 13.72 2.58 -20.13
C HIS A 266 13.84 2.66 -21.65
N TYR A 267 15.04 2.47 -22.14
CA TYR A 267 15.35 2.52 -23.56
C TYR A 267 15.61 1.12 -24.10
N ALA A 268 15.04 0.83 -25.27
CA ALA A 268 15.29 -0.45 -25.94
C ALA A 268 16.80 -0.62 -26.22
N GLY A 269 17.33 -1.79 -25.88
CA GLY A 269 18.75 -2.11 -26.09
C GLY A 269 19.70 -1.66 -24.99
N GLN A 270 19.23 -0.90 -23.98
CA GLN A 270 20.04 -0.54 -22.81
C GLN A 270 19.73 -1.44 -21.61
N ASP A 271 20.73 -1.74 -20.81
CA ASP A 271 20.56 -2.58 -19.61
C ASP A 271 20.16 -1.75 -18.38
N GLU A 272 20.22 -0.46 -18.46
CA GLU A 272 19.91 0.46 -17.37
C GLU A 272 18.46 0.92 -17.38
N ILE A 273 17.91 1.12 -16.19
CA ILE A 273 16.55 1.59 -15.96
C ILE A 273 16.62 2.84 -15.08
N GLY A 274 16.12 3.94 -15.59
CA GLY A 274 16.06 5.22 -14.87
C GLY A 274 14.78 5.35 -14.06
N LEU A 275 14.88 5.86 -12.84
CA LEU A 275 13.76 6.20 -11.97
C LEU A 275 13.85 7.65 -11.52
N ARG A 276 12.87 8.47 -11.90
CA ARG A 276 12.74 9.83 -11.38
C ARG A 276 11.94 9.83 -10.08
N TYR A 277 12.46 10.52 -9.06
CA TYR A 277 11.75 10.65 -7.79
C TYR A 277 12.07 11.97 -7.08
N ASN A 278 11.12 12.48 -6.30
CA ASN A 278 11.35 13.66 -5.45
C ASN A 278 11.99 13.24 -4.13
N SER A 279 13.22 13.63 -3.89
CA SER A 279 13.96 13.30 -2.68
C SER A 279 13.42 14.06 -1.46
N HIS A 280 13.22 13.34 -0.35
CA HIS A 280 12.87 13.98 0.93
C HIS A 280 14.03 14.79 1.53
N ARG A 281 15.26 14.36 1.24
CA ARG A 281 16.48 14.97 1.77
C ARG A 281 16.78 16.29 1.08
N THR A 282 16.82 16.28 -0.25
CA THR A 282 17.21 17.45 -1.05
C THR A 282 16.05 18.35 -1.44
N LYS A 283 14.79 17.85 -1.31
CA LYS A 283 13.57 18.52 -1.78
C LYS A 283 13.54 18.80 -3.30
N ARG A 284 14.39 18.12 -4.06
CA ARG A 284 14.50 18.24 -5.51
C ARG A 284 14.13 16.91 -6.17
N GLU A 285 13.84 16.98 -7.47
CA GLU A 285 13.74 15.79 -8.29
C GLU A 285 15.14 15.20 -8.46
N GLU A 286 15.29 13.93 -8.17
CA GLU A 286 16.51 13.14 -8.34
C GLU A 286 16.26 12.03 -9.35
N TYR A 287 17.31 11.58 -9.98
CA TYR A 287 17.32 10.52 -10.96
C TYR A 287 18.19 9.37 -10.45
N LEU A 288 17.60 8.19 -10.35
CA LEU A 288 18.30 6.98 -9.96
C LEU A 288 18.44 6.07 -11.18
N LEU A 289 19.67 5.77 -11.55
CA LEU A 289 19.99 4.79 -12.58
C LEU A 289 20.26 3.44 -11.91
N MET A 290 19.60 2.40 -12.38
CA MET A 290 19.70 1.03 -11.85
C MET A 290 20.05 0.06 -12.98
N SER A 291 20.85 -0.97 -12.68
CA SER A 291 20.95 -2.11 -13.58
C SER A 291 19.63 -2.88 -13.67
N GLY A 292 19.46 -3.68 -14.70
CA GLY A 292 18.31 -4.57 -14.83
C GLY A 292 18.14 -5.50 -13.63
N ASP A 293 19.24 -6.06 -13.14
CA ASP A 293 19.24 -6.97 -11.98
C ASP A 293 18.80 -6.24 -10.70
N GLU A 294 19.31 -5.05 -10.45
CA GLU A 294 18.93 -4.22 -9.31
C GLU A 294 17.44 -3.85 -9.34
N PHE A 295 16.92 -3.52 -10.52
CA PHE A 295 15.48 -3.25 -10.67
C PHE A 295 14.63 -4.49 -10.36
N MET A 296 15.03 -5.69 -10.86
CA MET A 296 14.31 -6.94 -10.60
C MET A 296 14.29 -7.26 -9.11
N GLU A 297 15.42 -7.09 -8.45
CA GLU A 297 15.56 -7.32 -7.01
C GLU A 297 14.64 -6.38 -6.22
N ARG A 298 14.75 -5.06 -6.42
CA ARG A 298 13.91 -4.06 -5.73
C ARG A 298 12.41 -4.29 -6.00
N PHE A 299 12.04 -4.55 -7.26
CA PHE A 299 10.65 -4.87 -7.60
C PHE A 299 10.14 -6.08 -6.85
N SER A 300 10.94 -7.16 -6.76
CA SER A 300 10.59 -8.41 -6.09
C SER A 300 10.25 -8.21 -4.60
N TRP A 301 10.94 -7.28 -3.93
CA TRP A 301 10.72 -6.97 -2.51
C TRP A 301 9.30 -6.50 -2.22
N HIS A 302 8.68 -5.78 -3.15
CA HIS A 302 7.40 -5.10 -2.95
C HIS A 302 6.19 -5.90 -3.42
N VAL A 303 6.39 -7.02 -4.06
CA VAL A 303 5.29 -7.93 -4.41
C VAL A 303 4.69 -8.49 -3.13
N ALA A 304 3.43 -8.18 -2.87
CA ALA A 304 2.72 -8.64 -1.67
C ALA A 304 2.38 -10.12 -1.77
N ASP A 305 2.39 -10.80 -0.63
CA ASP A 305 2.03 -12.22 -0.55
C ASP A 305 0.56 -12.45 -0.94
N LYS A 306 0.27 -13.65 -1.41
CA LYS A 306 -1.08 -14.04 -1.83
C LYS A 306 -2.06 -13.89 -0.65
N GLY A 307 -3.18 -13.23 -0.89
CA GLY A 307 -4.18 -12.98 0.16
C GLY A 307 -3.82 -11.87 1.15
N PHE A 308 -2.60 -11.32 1.12
CA PHE A 308 -2.21 -10.26 2.05
C PHE A 308 -3.03 -8.99 1.84
N ARG A 309 -3.63 -8.49 2.92
CA ARG A 309 -4.46 -7.27 2.91
C ARG A 309 -3.59 -6.05 3.18
N MET A 310 -3.33 -5.25 2.13
CA MET A 310 -2.58 -3.99 2.24
C MET A 310 -3.39 -2.89 2.93
N VAL A 311 -4.71 -2.89 2.77
CA VAL A 311 -5.63 -1.93 3.39
C VAL A 311 -6.45 -2.64 4.46
N ARG A 312 -6.58 -2.00 5.62
CA ARG A 312 -7.35 -2.53 6.76
C ARG A 312 -8.19 -1.43 7.37
N TYR A 313 -9.36 -1.79 7.90
CA TYR A 313 -10.33 -0.88 8.48
C TYR A 313 -10.56 -1.23 9.95
N TYR A 314 -10.66 -0.20 10.79
CA TYR A 314 -10.83 -0.32 12.24
C TYR A 314 -11.82 0.73 12.75
N GLY A 315 -12.16 0.65 14.04
CA GLY A 315 -13.19 1.51 14.61
C GLY A 315 -14.53 1.31 13.92
N PHE A 316 -15.31 2.35 13.75
CA PHE A 316 -16.61 2.25 13.07
C PHE A 316 -16.50 1.95 11.56
N LEU A 317 -15.32 2.08 10.95
CA LEU A 317 -15.09 1.63 9.55
C LEU A 317 -14.91 0.10 9.42
N SER A 318 -14.70 -0.61 10.52
CA SER A 318 -14.60 -2.07 10.50
C SER A 318 -15.88 -2.70 9.95
N PRO A 319 -15.77 -3.73 9.09
CA PRO A 319 -16.96 -4.47 8.63
C PRO A 319 -17.86 -4.98 9.74
N ALA A 320 -17.29 -5.31 10.91
CA ALA A 320 -18.05 -5.76 12.07
C ALA A 320 -18.90 -4.65 12.73
N LYS A 321 -18.58 -3.38 12.50
CA LYS A 321 -19.28 -2.22 13.07
C LYS A 321 -20.09 -1.43 12.03
N ARG A 322 -20.60 -2.10 11.01
CA ARG A 322 -21.34 -1.47 9.89
C ARG A 322 -22.56 -0.67 10.37
N ARG A 323 -23.29 -1.16 11.36
CA ARG A 323 -24.43 -0.42 11.93
C ARG A 323 -24.03 0.89 12.55
N LEU A 324 -22.92 0.90 13.29
CA LEU A 324 -22.37 2.13 13.88
C LEU A 324 -21.92 3.12 12.82
N LEU A 325 -21.36 2.66 11.70
CA LEU A 325 -21.03 3.53 10.57
C LEU A 325 -22.27 4.22 9.98
N GLU A 326 -23.40 3.53 9.82
CA GLU A 326 -24.64 4.13 9.32
C GLU A 326 -25.14 5.21 10.29
N GLU A 327 -25.09 4.94 11.59
CA GLU A 327 -25.43 5.89 12.63
C GLU A 327 -24.50 7.14 12.62
N VAL A 328 -23.17 6.93 12.52
CA VAL A 328 -22.19 8.03 12.45
C VAL A 328 -22.46 8.92 11.24
N VAL A 329 -22.74 8.33 10.07
CA VAL A 329 -23.07 9.13 8.88
C VAL A 329 -24.33 9.96 9.13
N TYR A 330 -25.36 9.38 9.74
CA TYR A 330 -26.58 10.11 10.07
C TYR A 330 -26.33 11.26 11.08
N ILE A 331 -25.54 11.03 12.13
CA ILE A 331 -25.18 12.04 13.12
C ILE A 331 -24.47 13.25 12.47
N ILE A 332 -23.61 13.00 11.47
CA ILE A 332 -22.80 14.04 10.82
C ILE A 332 -23.57 14.77 9.72
N THR A 333 -24.38 14.04 8.93
CA THR A 333 -24.94 14.55 7.67
C THR A 333 -26.47 14.64 7.67
N GLU A 334 -27.13 14.14 8.70
CA GLU A 334 -28.59 13.99 8.79
C GLU A 334 -29.20 13.22 7.60
N THR A 335 -28.37 12.43 6.91
CA THR A 335 -28.75 11.67 5.72
C THR A 335 -28.38 10.20 5.83
N VAL A 336 -29.11 9.35 5.11
CA VAL A 336 -28.76 7.93 4.99
C VAL A 336 -27.60 7.77 4.02
N ARG A 337 -26.61 6.96 4.41
CA ARG A 337 -25.43 6.67 3.60
C ARG A 337 -25.79 6.06 2.24
N LYS A 338 -25.29 6.65 1.17
CA LYS A 338 -25.45 6.12 -0.18
C LYS A 338 -24.45 4.97 -0.42
N THR A 339 -24.96 3.84 -0.89
CA THR A 339 -24.09 2.70 -1.30
C THR A 339 -23.29 3.07 -2.54
N ALA A 340 -22.03 2.63 -2.61
CA ALA A 340 -21.22 2.85 -3.79
C ALA A 340 -21.86 2.20 -5.02
N MET A 341 -22.11 2.99 -6.05
CA MET A 341 -22.51 2.44 -7.34
C MET A 341 -21.35 1.68 -7.95
N GLN A 342 -21.62 0.48 -8.47
CA GLN A 342 -20.63 -0.22 -9.28
C GLN A 342 -20.34 0.59 -10.54
N ILE A 343 -19.12 1.09 -10.69
CA ILE A 343 -18.73 1.82 -11.89
C ILE A 343 -18.40 0.80 -12.98
N THR A 344 -19.14 0.86 -14.06
CA THR A 344 -18.81 0.08 -15.26
C THR A 344 -17.46 0.54 -15.83
N TRP A 345 -16.79 -0.31 -16.60
CA TRP A 345 -15.54 0.04 -17.29
C TRP A 345 -15.70 1.32 -18.15
N ARG A 346 -16.78 1.42 -18.93
CA ARG A 346 -17.11 2.60 -19.73
C ARG A 346 -17.28 3.85 -18.87
N GLY A 347 -18.06 3.78 -17.81
CA GLY A 347 -18.26 4.90 -16.88
C GLY A 347 -16.98 5.37 -16.19
N MET A 348 -16.05 4.45 -15.91
CA MET A 348 -14.73 4.80 -15.38
C MET A 348 -13.90 5.57 -16.41
N TYR A 349 -13.85 5.12 -17.68
CA TYR A 349 -13.12 5.79 -18.74
C TYR A 349 -13.67 7.19 -19.01
N GLN A 350 -14.98 7.32 -19.10
CA GLN A 350 -15.64 8.62 -19.28
C GLN A 350 -15.33 9.60 -18.13
N ARG A 351 -15.32 9.13 -16.89
CA ARG A 351 -15.08 9.99 -15.72
C ARG A 351 -13.62 10.37 -15.53
N LEU A 352 -12.68 9.41 -15.66
CA LEU A 352 -11.27 9.60 -15.36
C LEU A 352 -10.46 10.11 -16.54
N LEU A 353 -10.72 9.59 -17.72
CA LEU A 353 -9.95 9.90 -18.92
C LEU A 353 -10.68 10.84 -19.87
N LYS A 354 -11.94 11.19 -19.57
CA LYS A 354 -12.80 12.02 -20.41
C LYS A 354 -12.94 11.49 -21.85
N VAL A 355 -12.78 10.19 -22.01
CA VAL A 355 -12.86 9.48 -23.31
C VAL A 355 -13.94 8.42 -23.19
N ASP A 356 -14.75 8.27 -24.23
CA ASP A 356 -15.66 7.13 -24.37
C ASP A 356 -14.87 6.00 -25.06
N PRO A 357 -14.70 4.82 -24.41
CA PRO A 357 -13.88 3.73 -24.94
C PRO A 357 -14.54 2.99 -26.10
#